data_972ebaf1ed08864bb769a473edaa7d1e
#
_entry.id   972ebaf1ed08864bb769a473edaa7d1e
#
_cell.length_a   1.000
_cell.length_b   1.000
_cell.length_c   1.000
_cell.angle_alpha   90.00
_cell.angle_beta   90.00
_cell.angle_gamma   90.00
#
_symmetry.space_group_name_H-M   'P 1'
#
loop_
_entity.id
_entity.type
_entity.pdbx_description
1 polymer ?
#
loop_
_entity_poly.entity_id
_entity_poly.type
_entity_poly.pdbx_seq_one_letter_code
_entity_poly.pdbx_strand_id
1 'polypeptide(L)'
;MKNRLLVNIIFALLMTLSGIANADRIAIIGTGDVGAALGPEFAALGHEIIYGSRDPERVSVQALVNKTGNNASAAMPTESVVNADIVVLAVPGRLAESITADLGDLSGKIIIDPTNNYIRDGVPRLATDTSNGEAIQAAAPGAHVVKAFNTLSWRQMVDPGSSGGPVSIPLVGNNAEAKEKVAEIVSGMGLEPMDLGPIQNARHVEGMLVLWIQARINGDPFDYHLRKAPTR
;
A
#
# COMPACT_ATOMS: atom_id res chain seq x y z
N MET A 1 -8.31 2.76 52.69
CA MET A 1 -9.22 2.59 51.51
C MET A 1 -9.13 3.74 50.49
N LYS A 2 -8.89 5.01 50.90
CA LYS A 2 -8.82 6.15 49.96
C LYS A 2 -7.62 6.11 48.97
N ASN A 3 -6.45 5.56 49.35
CA ASN A 3 -5.28 5.53 48.49
C ASN A 3 -5.32 4.47 47.36
N ARG A 4 -6.16 3.41 47.50
CA ARG A 4 -6.30 2.41 46.43
C ARG A 4 -7.20 2.89 45.28
N LEU A 5 -8.14 3.79 45.59
CA LEU A 5 -9.04 4.36 44.59
C LEU A 5 -8.30 5.35 43.65
N LEU A 6 -7.37 6.15 44.22
CA LEU A 6 -6.57 7.09 43.45
C LEU A 6 -5.59 6.39 42.48
N VAL A 7 -4.97 5.30 42.93
CA VAL A 7 -4.03 4.51 42.10
C VAL A 7 -4.75 3.87 40.90
N ASN A 8 -5.97 3.37 41.10
CA ASN A 8 -6.74 2.77 40.03
C ASN A 8 -7.26 3.80 39.01
N ILE A 9 -7.53 5.04 39.41
CA ILE A 9 -7.95 6.12 38.50
C ILE A 9 -6.75 6.60 37.66
N ILE A 10 -5.55 6.69 38.24
CA ILE A 10 -4.33 7.07 37.51
C ILE A 10 -3.95 5.97 36.51
N PHE A 11 -4.11 4.68 36.86
CA PHE A 11 -3.82 3.57 35.94
C PHE A 11 -4.85 3.47 34.80
N ALA A 12 -6.12 3.79 35.03
CA ALA A 12 -7.14 3.87 33.99
C ALA A 12 -6.91 5.06 33.05
N LEU A 13 -6.39 6.18 33.55
CA LEU A 13 -6.10 7.37 32.72
C LEU A 13 -4.82 7.21 31.87
N LEU A 14 -3.87 6.38 32.31
CA LEU A 14 -2.65 6.07 31.55
C LEU A 14 -2.87 5.04 30.42
N MET A 15 -3.97 4.28 30.45
CA MET A 15 -4.30 3.36 29.36
C MET A 15 -5.01 4.03 28.16
N THR A 16 -5.40 5.29 28.27
CA THR A 16 -6.05 6.03 27.16
C THR A 16 -5.10 6.89 26.32
N LEU A 17 -3.79 6.87 26.61
CA LEU A 17 -2.77 7.38 25.69
C LEU A 17 -2.26 6.27 24.75
N SER A 18 -3.13 5.43 24.24
CA SER A 18 -2.88 4.71 22.98
C SER A 18 -2.75 5.79 21.91
N GLY A 19 -1.55 5.92 21.33
CA GLY A 19 -1.21 6.97 20.40
C GLY A 19 -2.36 7.23 19.42
N ILE A 20 -2.78 8.47 19.33
CA ILE A 20 -3.55 8.94 18.19
C ILE A 20 -2.57 8.77 17.03
N ALA A 21 -2.64 7.63 16.35
CA ALA A 21 -2.01 7.51 15.05
C ALA A 21 -2.56 8.68 14.23
N ASN A 22 -1.70 9.62 13.84
CA ASN A 22 -2.14 10.73 13.02
C ASN A 22 -2.82 10.15 11.79
N ALA A 23 -4.10 10.44 11.63
CA ALA A 23 -4.87 10.06 10.46
C ALA A 23 -4.24 10.74 9.25
N ASP A 24 -3.63 9.97 8.36
CA ASP A 24 -3.10 10.50 7.11
C ASP A 24 -4.24 10.68 6.10
N ARG A 25 -4.05 11.59 5.17
CA ARG A 25 -4.86 11.71 3.96
C ARG A 25 -4.22 10.87 2.86
N ILE A 26 -4.94 9.86 2.41
CA ILE A 26 -4.44 8.90 1.42
C ILE A 26 -5.22 9.07 0.11
N ALA A 27 -4.53 9.53 -0.93
CA ALA A 27 -5.05 9.54 -2.28
C ALA A 27 -4.82 8.17 -2.93
N ILE A 28 -5.88 7.52 -3.40
CA ILE A 28 -5.79 6.24 -4.12
C ILE A 28 -6.07 6.51 -5.60
N ILE A 29 -5.03 6.46 -6.43
CA ILE A 29 -5.13 6.70 -7.86
C ILE A 29 -5.55 5.40 -8.54
N GLY A 30 -6.81 5.37 -8.97
CA GLY A 30 -7.45 4.20 -9.55
C GLY A 30 -8.45 3.51 -8.61
N THR A 31 -9.61 3.18 -9.17
CA THR A 31 -10.76 2.59 -8.46
C THR A 31 -11.07 1.16 -8.94
N GLY A 32 -10.04 0.46 -9.44
CA GLY A 32 -10.09 -0.96 -9.79
C GLY A 32 -9.96 -1.87 -8.58
N ASP A 33 -9.72 -3.17 -8.81
CA ASP A 33 -9.67 -4.20 -7.77
C ASP A 33 -8.75 -3.83 -6.59
N VAL A 34 -7.53 -3.35 -6.85
CA VAL A 34 -6.56 -2.99 -5.81
C VAL A 34 -7.01 -1.75 -5.03
N GLY A 35 -7.43 -0.68 -5.71
CA GLY A 35 -7.89 0.55 -5.03
C GLY A 35 -9.18 0.31 -4.24
N ALA A 36 -10.10 -0.49 -4.79
CA ALA A 36 -11.35 -0.85 -4.11
C ALA A 36 -11.15 -1.82 -2.93
N ALA A 37 -10.03 -2.54 -2.90
CA ALA A 37 -9.63 -3.40 -1.79
C ALA A 37 -8.94 -2.57 -0.68
N LEU A 38 -7.89 -1.81 -1.02
CA LEU A 38 -7.07 -1.11 -0.04
C LEU A 38 -7.78 0.06 0.65
N GLY A 39 -8.64 0.80 -0.07
CA GLY A 39 -9.27 2.00 0.47
C GLY A 39 -10.12 1.75 1.74
N PRO A 40 -11.04 0.79 1.76
CA PRO A 40 -11.81 0.46 2.97
C PRO A 40 -10.92 0.02 4.15
N GLU A 41 -9.83 -0.73 3.88
CA GLU A 41 -8.89 -1.17 4.92
C GLU A 41 -8.13 0.01 5.53
N PHE A 42 -7.63 0.93 4.71
CA PHE A 42 -6.96 2.13 5.21
C PHE A 42 -7.93 3.05 5.96
N ALA A 43 -9.18 3.16 5.50
CA ALA A 43 -10.22 3.88 6.21
C ALA A 43 -10.54 3.24 7.59
N ALA A 44 -10.53 1.90 7.68
CA ALA A 44 -10.73 1.18 8.93
C ALA A 44 -9.58 1.40 9.93
N LEU A 45 -8.37 1.72 9.45
CA LEU A 45 -7.22 2.14 10.25
C LEU A 45 -7.30 3.62 10.69
N GLY A 46 -8.32 4.36 10.24
CA GLY A 46 -8.57 5.74 10.64
C GLY A 46 -8.08 6.79 9.63
N HIS A 47 -7.54 6.39 8.49
CA HIS A 47 -7.09 7.33 7.46
C HIS A 47 -8.26 7.93 6.67
N GLU A 48 -8.10 9.17 6.17
CA GLU A 48 -9.03 9.81 5.24
C GLU A 48 -8.70 9.38 3.80
N ILE A 49 -9.69 8.87 3.05
CA ILE A 49 -9.46 8.31 1.72
C ILE A 49 -10.02 9.24 0.64
N ILE A 50 -9.19 9.55 -0.37
CA ILE A 50 -9.60 10.30 -1.55
C ILE A 50 -9.32 9.45 -2.78
N TYR A 51 -10.36 8.98 -3.46
CA TYR A 51 -10.19 8.22 -4.70
C TYR A 51 -9.93 9.14 -5.89
N GLY A 52 -8.75 9.03 -6.50
CA GLY A 52 -8.42 9.69 -7.75
C GLY A 52 -9.03 8.93 -8.94
N SER A 53 -10.07 9.48 -9.55
CA SER A 53 -10.78 8.91 -10.69
C SER A 53 -10.91 9.93 -11.83
N ARG A 54 -10.79 9.47 -13.09
CA ARG A 54 -11.06 10.32 -14.27
C ARG A 54 -12.54 10.67 -14.43
N ASP A 55 -13.40 10.02 -13.70
CA ASP A 55 -14.83 10.28 -13.60
C ASP A 55 -15.24 10.02 -12.14
N PRO A 56 -15.06 11.01 -11.25
CA PRO A 56 -15.40 10.91 -9.83
C PRO A 56 -16.87 10.64 -9.58
N GLU A 57 -17.76 11.15 -10.43
CA GLU A 57 -19.21 11.02 -10.28
C GLU A 57 -19.76 9.68 -10.82
N ARG A 58 -18.92 8.85 -11.44
CA ARG A 58 -19.34 7.53 -11.92
C ARG A 58 -19.96 6.71 -10.80
N VAL A 59 -21.10 6.09 -11.06
CA VAL A 59 -21.89 5.32 -10.08
C VAL A 59 -21.04 4.31 -9.29
N SER A 60 -20.12 3.61 -9.95
CA SER A 60 -19.26 2.63 -9.28
C SER A 60 -18.20 3.30 -8.37
N VAL A 61 -17.78 4.52 -8.66
CA VAL A 61 -16.86 5.28 -7.80
C VAL A 61 -17.60 5.79 -6.57
N GLN A 62 -18.79 6.36 -6.75
CA GLN A 62 -19.63 6.80 -5.64
C GLN A 62 -20.07 5.64 -4.74
N ALA A 63 -20.36 4.47 -5.31
CA ALA A 63 -20.63 3.26 -4.53
C ALA A 63 -19.41 2.82 -3.70
N LEU A 64 -18.18 2.96 -4.24
CA LEU A 64 -16.96 2.67 -3.52
C LEU A 64 -16.72 3.69 -2.38
N VAL A 65 -16.91 4.98 -2.63
CA VAL A 65 -16.86 6.03 -1.60
C VAL A 65 -17.82 5.72 -0.45
N ASN A 66 -19.08 5.40 -0.76
CA ASN A 66 -20.08 5.06 0.24
C ASN A 66 -19.72 3.79 1.03
N LYS A 67 -19.18 2.76 0.36
CA LYS A 67 -18.71 1.52 0.99
C LYS A 67 -17.54 1.79 1.95
N THR A 68 -16.61 2.65 1.56
CA THR A 68 -15.43 3.00 2.35
C THR A 68 -15.83 3.75 3.63
N GLY A 69 -16.83 4.65 3.55
CA GLY A 69 -17.27 5.44 4.71
C GLY A 69 -16.19 6.39 5.23
N ASN A 70 -16.19 6.69 6.52
CA ASN A 70 -15.18 7.49 7.22
C ASN A 70 -14.75 8.78 6.48
N ASN A 71 -15.75 9.51 5.93
CA ASN A 71 -15.54 10.73 5.12
C ASN A 71 -14.71 10.51 3.84
N ALA A 72 -14.72 9.29 3.29
CA ALA A 72 -14.11 9.05 2.00
C ALA A 72 -14.76 9.93 0.91
N SER A 73 -13.96 10.31 -0.07
CA SER A 73 -14.38 11.15 -1.19
C SER A 73 -13.76 10.70 -2.51
N ALA A 74 -14.17 11.30 -3.62
CA ALA A 74 -13.55 11.11 -4.92
C ALA A 74 -13.30 12.47 -5.58
N ALA A 75 -12.23 12.57 -6.34
CA ALA A 75 -11.85 13.76 -7.10
C ALA A 75 -11.12 13.36 -8.38
N MET A 76 -10.81 14.32 -9.25
CA MET A 76 -9.88 14.10 -10.35
C MET A 76 -8.50 13.68 -9.81
N PRO A 77 -7.70 12.85 -10.51
CA PRO A 77 -6.43 12.36 -9.99
C PRO A 77 -5.49 13.44 -9.49
N THR A 78 -5.32 14.54 -10.25
CA THR A 78 -4.48 15.67 -9.87
C THR A 78 -5.00 16.44 -8.66
N GLU A 79 -6.30 16.51 -8.47
CA GLU A 79 -6.94 17.18 -7.33
C GLU A 79 -6.81 16.33 -6.07
N SER A 80 -6.96 15.00 -6.19
CA SER A 80 -6.92 14.06 -5.08
C SER A 80 -5.58 14.08 -4.34
N VAL A 81 -4.47 14.37 -5.03
CA VAL A 81 -3.12 14.35 -4.44
C VAL A 81 -2.71 15.67 -3.78
N VAL A 82 -3.43 16.78 -4.02
CA VAL A 82 -3.00 18.13 -3.55
C VAL A 82 -2.73 18.14 -2.04
N ASN A 83 -3.67 17.66 -1.24
CA ASN A 83 -3.58 17.65 0.22
C ASN A 83 -3.33 16.24 0.79
N ALA A 84 -2.91 15.29 -0.03
CA ALA A 84 -2.60 13.95 0.44
C ALA A 84 -1.19 13.90 1.06
N ASP A 85 -1.05 13.12 2.13
CA ASP A 85 0.24 12.77 2.73
C ASP A 85 0.82 11.53 2.01
N ILE A 86 -0.06 10.61 1.63
CA ILE A 86 0.28 9.35 0.98
C ILE A 86 -0.51 9.23 -0.33
N VAL A 87 0.14 8.75 -1.38
CA VAL A 87 -0.45 8.46 -2.68
C VAL A 87 -0.28 6.98 -3.00
N VAL A 88 -1.36 6.27 -3.31
CA VAL A 88 -1.33 4.86 -3.70
C VAL A 88 -1.58 4.74 -5.20
N LEU A 89 -0.68 4.13 -5.94
CA LEU A 89 -0.80 3.97 -7.39
C LEU A 89 -1.52 2.66 -7.75
N ALA A 90 -2.84 2.60 -7.53
CA ALA A 90 -3.66 1.44 -7.87
C ALA A 90 -4.06 1.39 -9.36
N VAL A 91 -3.07 1.49 -10.23
CA VAL A 91 -3.20 1.62 -11.70
C VAL A 91 -2.53 0.46 -12.44
N PRO A 92 -2.83 0.23 -13.72
CA PRO A 92 -2.08 -0.75 -14.52
C PRO A 92 -0.58 -0.41 -14.57
N GLY A 93 0.28 -1.39 -14.26
CA GLY A 93 1.73 -1.16 -14.12
C GLY A 93 2.39 -0.49 -15.32
N ARG A 94 1.98 -0.83 -16.55
CA ARG A 94 2.49 -0.20 -17.78
C ARG A 94 2.20 1.31 -17.90
N LEU A 95 1.30 1.85 -17.06
CA LEU A 95 0.92 3.26 -17.05
C LEU A 95 1.39 3.98 -15.77
N ALA A 96 2.03 3.27 -14.84
CA ALA A 96 2.37 3.82 -13.52
C ALA A 96 3.29 5.03 -13.61
N GLU A 97 4.35 4.95 -14.43
CA GLU A 97 5.30 6.03 -14.65
C GLU A 97 4.62 7.28 -15.25
N SER A 98 3.89 7.13 -16.36
CA SER A 98 3.23 8.25 -17.02
C SER A 98 2.16 8.89 -16.16
N ILE A 99 1.34 8.09 -15.46
CA ILE A 99 0.34 8.62 -14.55
C ILE A 99 1.03 9.40 -13.41
N THR A 100 2.13 8.88 -12.85
CA THR A 100 2.87 9.59 -11.80
C THR A 100 3.36 10.96 -12.26
N ALA A 101 3.92 11.04 -13.47
CA ALA A 101 4.38 12.31 -14.06
C ALA A 101 3.24 13.32 -14.25
N ASP A 102 2.02 12.85 -14.52
CA ASP A 102 0.84 13.67 -14.75
C ASP A 102 0.13 14.13 -13.46
N LEU A 103 0.50 13.62 -12.28
CA LEU A 103 -0.17 13.95 -11.01
C LEU A 103 0.18 15.34 -10.46
N GLY A 104 1.22 16.00 -10.98
CA GLY A 104 1.69 17.29 -10.49
C GLY A 104 2.75 17.16 -9.40
N ASP A 105 2.80 18.10 -8.45
CA ASP A 105 3.83 18.11 -7.41
C ASP A 105 3.55 17.08 -6.31
N LEU A 106 4.42 16.09 -6.23
CA LEU A 106 4.39 15.01 -5.22
C LEU A 106 5.53 15.15 -4.20
N SER A 107 6.23 16.28 -4.16
CA SER A 107 7.36 16.51 -3.25
C SER A 107 6.96 16.32 -1.79
N GLY A 108 7.79 15.57 -1.06
CA GLY A 108 7.58 15.24 0.35
C GLY A 108 6.49 14.20 0.63
N LYS A 109 5.72 13.78 -0.37
CA LYS A 109 4.68 12.75 -0.20
C LYS A 109 5.28 11.35 -0.24
N ILE A 110 4.63 10.42 0.45
CA ILE A 110 4.92 8.99 0.32
C ILE A 110 4.11 8.43 -0.86
N ILE A 111 4.77 7.68 -1.75
CA ILE A 111 4.08 6.94 -2.81
C ILE A 111 4.14 5.45 -2.49
N ILE A 112 3.00 4.83 -2.23
CA ILE A 112 2.89 3.37 -2.15
C ILE A 112 2.67 2.83 -3.56
N ASP A 113 3.58 1.96 -4.00
CA ASP A 113 3.55 1.35 -5.32
C ASP A 113 3.23 -0.16 -5.26
N PRO A 114 1.96 -0.57 -5.47
CA PRO A 114 1.57 -1.98 -5.59
C PRO A 114 1.67 -2.50 -7.02
N THR A 115 2.21 -1.73 -7.97
CA THR A 115 2.17 -2.08 -9.38
C THR A 115 3.27 -3.06 -9.77
N ASN A 116 3.07 -3.73 -10.89
CA ASN A 116 4.07 -4.57 -11.53
C ASN A 116 4.02 -4.33 -13.04
N ASN A 117 5.19 -4.26 -13.67
CA ASN A 117 5.30 -4.21 -15.12
C ASN A 117 5.80 -5.55 -15.66
N TYR A 118 4.88 -6.40 -16.09
CA TYR A 118 5.19 -7.74 -16.57
C TYR A 118 4.46 -8.07 -17.86
N ILE A 119 5.01 -9.02 -18.59
CA ILE A 119 4.47 -9.56 -19.85
C ILE A 119 4.02 -11.00 -19.60
N ARG A 120 2.86 -11.35 -20.13
CA ARG A 120 2.25 -12.69 -20.02
C ARG A 120 1.90 -13.28 -21.39
N ASP A 121 2.79 -13.15 -22.34
CA ASP A 121 2.68 -13.75 -23.67
C ASP A 121 3.56 -15.00 -23.77
N GLY A 122 3.25 -16.05 -23.05
CA GLY A 122 4.08 -17.25 -22.88
C GLY A 122 4.57 -17.38 -21.45
N VAL A 123 5.87 -17.57 -21.24
CA VAL A 123 6.47 -17.58 -19.88
C VAL A 123 6.43 -16.18 -19.29
N PRO A 124 5.80 -15.98 -18.13
CA PRO A 124 5.76 -14.68 -17.48
C PRO A 124 7.18 -14.12 -17.24
N ARG A 125 7.36 -12.83 -17.50
CA ARG A 125 8.64 -12.12 -17.31
C ARG A 125 8.40 -10.65 -17.02
N LEU A 126 9.40 -9.98 -16.46
CA LEU A 126 9.38 -8.52 -16.36
C LEU A 126 9.39 -7.90 -17.75
N ALA A 127 8.73 -6.75 -17.91
CA ALA A 127 8.61 -6.06 -19.19
C ALA A 127 9.88 -5.25 -19.52
N THR A 128 10.68 -4.89 -18.52
CA THR A 128 11.87 -4.04 -18.63
C THR A 128 12.99 -4.56 -17.72
N ASP A 129 14.21 -4.08 -17.94
CA ASP A 129 15.37 -4.37 -17.08
C ASP A 129 15.37 -3.56 -15.78
N THR A 130 14.50 -2.55 -15.69
CA THR A 130 14.25 -1.79 -14.46
C THR A 130 12.89 -2.18 -13.84
N SER A 131 12.52 -1.57 -12.72
CA SER A 131 11.24 -1.78 -12.05
C SER A 131 10.31 -0.58 -12.20
N ASN A 132 9.01 -0.80 -11.99
CA ASN A 132 8.07 0.30 -11.84
C ASN A 132 8.45 1.21 -10.66
N GLY A 133 8.90 0.63 -9.54
CA GLY A 133 9.33 1.42 -8.39
C GLY A 133 10.43 2.42 -8.72
N GLU A 134 11.44 2.00 -9.52
CA GLU A 134 12.51 2.89 -9.99
C GLU A 134 12.00 3.93 -10.99
N ALA A 135 11.12 3.54 -11.92
CA ALA A 135 10.53 4.45 -12.90
C ALA A 135 9.65 5.53 -12.23
N ILE A 136 8.82 5.13 -11.28
CA ILE A 136 7.98 6.03 -10.48
C ILE A 136 8.85 7.00 -9.67
N GLN A 137 9.92 6.51 -9.02
CA GLN A 137 10.84 7.37 -8.29
C GLN A 137 11.55 8.39 -9.20
N ALA A 138 11.87 8.00 -10.42
CA ALA A 138 12.46 8.91 -11.42
C ALA A 138 11.43 9.96 -11.90
N ALA A 139 10.15 9.58 -12.07
CA ALA A 139 9.06 10.47 -12.47
C ALA A 139 8.67 11.46 -11.36
N ALA A 140 8.87 11.10 -10.08
CA ALA A 140 8.59 11.93 -8.92
C ALA A 140 9.81 12.01 -7.99
N PRO A 141 10.89 12.72 -8.36
CA PRO A 141 12.15 12.69 -7.62
C PRO A 141 12.07 13.31 -6.23
N GLY A 142 11.11 14.19 -5.98
CA GLY A 142 10.85 14.79 -4.66
C GLY A 142 9.97 13.95 -3.74
N ALA A 143 9.38 12.86 -4.22
CA ALA A 143 8.56 11.95 -3.43
C ALA A 143 9.40 10.81 -2.82
N HIS A 144 8.82 10.13 -1.83
CA HIS A 144 9.39 8.97 -1.17
C HIS A 144 8.66 7.70 -1.62
N VAL A 145 9.15 7.04 -2.67
CA VAL A 145 8.52 5.81 -3.20
C VAL A 145 8.82 4.62 -2.30
N VAL A 146 7.77 3.92 -1.91
CA VAL A 146 7.82 2.63 -1.21
C VAL A 146 7.03 1.61 -2.01
N LYS A 147 7.72 0.66 -2.62
CA LYS A 147 7.09 -0.50 -3.23
C LYS A 147 6.55 -1.42 -2.16
N ALA A 148 5.26 -1.74 -2.23
CA ALA A 148 4.56 -2.61 -1.29
C ALA A 148 3.33 -3.23 -1.95
N PHE A 149 2.79 -4.33 -1.40
CA PHE A 149 1.57 -5.01 -1.85
C PHE A 149 1.63 -5.63 -3.26
N ASN A 150 2.77 -5.66 -3.92
CA ASN A 150 2.89 -6.13 -5.30
C ASN A 150 3.03 -7.65 -5.45
N THR A 151 3.20 -8.41 -4.35
CA THR A 151 3.52 -9.84 -4.36
C THR A 151 2.34 -10.76 -4.04
N LEU A 152 1.12 -10.21 -3.92
CA LEU A 152 -0.08 -10.96 -3.57
C LEU A 152 -1.30 -10.44 -4.35
N SER A 153 -2.40 -11.21 -4.35
CA SER A 153 -3.63 -10.73 -4.97
C SER A 153 -4.34 -9.73 -4.05
N TRP A 154 -5.17 -8.87 -4.64
CA TRP A 154 -5.98 -7.92 -3.87
C TRP A 154 -6.90 -8.60 -2.82
N ARG A 155 -7.27 -9.89 -3.04
CA ARG A 155 -8.08 -10.65 -2.08
C ARG A 155 -7.30 -10.97 -0.81
N GLN A 156 -6.05 -11.40 -0.95
CA GLN A 156 -5.18 -11.66 0.20
C GLN A 156 -4.76 -10.37 0.93
N MET A 157 -4.73 -9.21 0.24
CA MET A 157 -4.46 -7.93 0.90
C MET A 157 -5.47 -7.61 2.00
N VAL A 158 -6.74 -7.98 1.80
CA VAL A 158 -7.86 -7.66 2.70
C VAL A 158 -8.36 -8.85 3.51
N ASP A 159 -7.89 -10.04 3.22
CA ASP A 159 -8.17 -11.27 3.96
C ASP A 159 -6.90 -12.12 4.04
N PRO A 160 -5.89 -11.67 4.82
CA PRO A 160 -4.62 -12.40 4.96
C PRO A 160 -4.82 -13.80 5.57
N GLY A 161 -5.87 -14.01 6.35
CA GLY A 161 -6.23 -15.32 6.91
C GLY A 161 -6.54 -16.38 5.85
N SER A 162 -6.98 -15.97 4.65
CA SER A 162 -7.26 -16.89 3.54
C SER A 162 -6.02 -17.59 2.98
N SER A 163 -4.81 -17.11 3.29
CA SER A 163 -3.55 -17.76 2.92
C SER A 163 -3.15 -18.93 3.83
N GLY A 164 -3.90 -19.18 4.91
CA GLY A 164 -3.63 -20.29 5.84
C GLY A 164 -2.43 -20.05 6.78
N GLY A 165 -1.83 -18.87 6.76
CA GLY A 165 -0.71 -18.47 7.59
C GLY A 165 -0.34 -17.00 7.38
N PRO A 166 0.70 -16.50 8.06
CA PRO A 166 1.13 -15.12 7.91
C PRO A 166 1.61 -14.82 6.49
N VAL A 167 1.29 -13.63 5.98
CA VAL A 167 1.69 -13.16 4.65
C VAL A 167 2.61 -11.97 4.80
N SER A 168 3.79 -12.07 4.19
CA SER A 168 4.78 -10.99 4.23
C SER A 168 4.60 -10.02 3.06
N ILE A 169 4.72 -8.74 3.37
CA ILE A 169 4.76 -7.65 2.40
C ILE A 169 6.20 -7.12 2.31
N PRO A 170 6.92 -7.42 1.23
CA PRO A 170 8.20 -6.78 0.97
C PRO A 170 8.05 -5.27 0.85
N LEU A 171 8.91 -4.53 1.55
CA LEU A 171 9.01 -3.07 1.46
C LEU A 171 10.38 -2.73 0.90
N VAL A 172 10.44 -1.96 -0.19
CA VAL A 172 11.68 -1.38 -0.70
C VAL A 172 11.46 0.10 -1.03
N GLY A 173 12.43 0.92 -0.64
CA GLY A 173 12.38 2.37 -0.80
C GLY A 173 13.62 3.03 -0.19
N ASN A 174 13.92 4.25 -0.60
CA ASN A 174 15.14 4.94 -0.19
C ASN A 174 14.99 5.72 1.13
N ASN A 175 13.77 6.07 1.51
CA ASN A 175 13.50 6.84 2.74
C ASN A 175 13.06 5.88 3.86
N ALA A 176 13.78 5.88 4.98
CA ALA A 176 13.52 4.98 6.10
C ALA A 176 12.20 5.30 6.80
N GLU A 177 11.90 6.59 7.02
CA GLU A 177 10.67 7.05 7.69
C GLU A 177 9.43 6.69 6.86
N ALA A 178 9.50 6.86 5.53
CA ALA A 178 8.42 6.46 4.63
C ALA A 178 8.18 4.94 4.67
N LYS A 179 9.24 4.13 4.71
CA LYS A 179 9.10 2.67 4.87
C LYS A 179 8.49 2.29 6.21
N GLU A 180 8.89 2.95 7.30
CA GLU A 180 8.32 2.74 8.62
C GLU A 180 6.83 3.06 8.65
N LYS A 181 6.43 4.20 8.08
CA LYS A 181 5.02 4.60 7.95
C LYS A 181 4.20 3.58 7.16
N VAL A 182 4.72 3.08 6.05
CA VAL A 182 4.05 2.03 5.26
C VAL A 182 4.01 0.70 6.03
N ALA A 183 5.05 0.38 6.81
CA ALA A 183 5.07 -0.82 7.66
C ALA A 183 3.99 -0.78 8.75
N GLU A 184 3.70 0.39 9.34
CA GLU A 184 2.60 0.57 10.29
C GLU A 184 1.25 0.24 9.64
N ILE A 185 0.99 0.75 8.43
CA ILE A 185 -0.24 0.47 7.67
C ILE A 185 -0.34 -1.03 7.38
N VAL A 186 0.72 -1.64 6.86
CA VAL A 186 0.78 -3.09 6.57
C VAL A 186 0.48 -3.92 7.81
N SER A 187 1.10 -3.57 8.95
CA SER A 187 0.88 -4.26 10.22
C SER A 187 -0.55 -4.09 10.74
N GLY A 188 -1.12 -2.90 10.57
CA GLY A 188 -2.50 -2.60 10.94
C GLY A 188 -3.53 -3.45 10.16
N MET A 189 -3.19 -3.85 8.93
CA MET A 189 -4.00 -4.76 8.11
C MET A 189 -3.81 -6.26 8.48
N GLY A 190 -2.99 -6.57 9.49
CA GLY A 190 -2.69 -7.96 9.89
C GLY A 190 -1.69 -8.67 8.96
N LEU A 191 -0.94 -7.92 8.16
CA LEU A 191 0.12 -8.40 7.29
C LEU A 191 1.50 -8.16 7.94
N GLU A 192 2.55 -8.84 7.46
CA GLU A 192 3.89 -8.76 8.03
C GLU A 192 4.83 -7.94 7.13
N PRO A 193 5.19 -6.68 7.48
CA PRO A 193 6.11 -5.89 6.69
C PRO A 193 7.54 -6.44 6.81
N MET A 194 8.25 -6.50 5.67
CA MET A 194 9.64 -6.91 5.59
C MET A 194 10.44 -5.89 4.80
N ASP A 195 11.28 -5.10 5.46
CA ASP A 195 12.19 -4.17 4.77
C ASP A 195 13.27 -4.96 4.01
N LEU A 196 13.29 -4.80 2.71
CA LEU A 196 14.24 -5.43 1.78
C LEU A 196 15.17 -4.41 1.11
N GLY A 197 15.31 -3.21 1.70
CA GLY A 197 16.32 -2.25 1.34
C GLY A 197 15.88 -1.16 0.36
N PRO A 198 16.80 -0.67 -0.49
CA PRO A 198 16.57 0.49 -1.33
C PRO A 198 15.67 0.19 -2.53
N ILE A 199 15.18 1.26 -3.19
CA ILE A 199 14.23 1.15 -4.32
C ILE A 199 14.78 0.31 -5.50
N GLN A 200 16.09 0.22 -5.69
CA GLN A 200 16.72 -0.62 -6.69
C GLN A 200 16.37 -2.11 -6.54
N ASN A 201 16.02 -2.54 -5.31
CA ASN A 201 15.56 -3.91 -5.06
C ASN A 201 14.12 -4.16 -5.55
N ALA A 202 13.39 -3.12 -5.98
CA ALA A 202 12.05 -3.26 -6.52
C ALA A 202 12.00 -4.23 -7.72
N ARG A 203 13.05 -4.27 -8.56
CA ARG A 203 13.16 -5.21 -9.69
C ARG A 203 13.12 -6.68 -9.25
N HIS A 204 13.69 -6.99 -8.08
CA HIS A 204 13.67 -8.34 -7.52
C HIS A 204 12.30 -8.65 -6.90
N VAL A 205 11.70 -7.68 -6.23
CA VAL A 205 10.37 -7.82 -5.64
C VAL A 205 9.28 -7.92 -6.72
N GLU A 206 9.41 -7.22 -7.83
CA GLU A 206 8.53 -7.40 -9.01
C GLU A 206 8.77 -8.78 -9.66
N GLY A 207 10.00 -9.30 -9.63
CA GLY A 207 10.32 -10.66 -10.05
C GLY A 207 9.64 -11.74 -9.20
N MET A 208 9.38 -11.49 -7.92
CA MET A 208 8.59 -12.41 -7.07
C MET A 208 7.18 -12.62 -7.64
N LEU A 209 6.54 -11.57 -8.19
CA LEU A 209 5.24 -11.73 -8.85
C LEU A 209 5.32 -12.66 -10.06
N VAL A 210 6.40 -12.60 -10.83
CA VAL A 210 6.59 -13.47 -12.01
C VAL A 210 6.57 -14.95 -11.60
N LEU A 211 7.27 -15.30 -10.52
CA LEU A 211 7.26 -16.66 -9.96
C LEU A 211 5.88 -17.05 -9.42
N TRP A 212 5.21 -16.14 -8.74
CA TRP A 212 3.86 -16.34 -8.22
C TRP A 212 2.84 -16.59 -9.34
N ILE A 213 2.92 -15.86 -10.46
CA ILE A 213 2.08 -16.09 -11.64
C ILE A 213 2.38 -17.45 -12.25
N GLN A 214 3.66 -17.81 -12.40
CA GLN A 214 4.05 -19.09 -12.99
C GLN A 214 3.54 -20.28 -12.17
N ALA A 215 3.63 -20.22 -10.86
CA ALA A 215 3.11 -21.25 -9.97
C ALA A 215 1.59 -21.44 -10.13
N ARG A 216 0.83 -20.36 -10.27
CA ARG A 216 -0.62 -20.42 -10.54
C ARG A 216 -0.94 -21.02 -11.91
N ILE A 217 -0.14 -20.73 -12.94
CA ILE A 217 -0.27 -21.36 -14.26
C ILE A 217 -0.04 -22.87 -14.16
N ASN A 218 0.93 -23.31 -13.34
CA ASN A 218 1.25 -24.72 -13.13
C ASN A 218 0.23 -25.46 -12.25
N GLY A 219 -0.70 -24.75 -11.60
CA GLY A 219 -1.67 -25.33 -10.66
C GLY A 219 -1.18 -25.50 -9.23
N ASP A 220 0.00 -24.98 -8.90
CA ASP A 220 0.64 -25.03 -7.58
C ASP A 220 0.75 -23.63 -6.96
N PRO A 221 -0.38 -22.94 -6.65
CA PRO A 221 -0.34 -21.60 -6.10
C PRO A 221 0.32 -21.57 -4.72
N PHE A 222 1.03 -20.49 -4.44
CA PHE A 222 1.61 -20.20 -3.12
C PHE A 222 1.46 -18.73 -2.78
N ASP A 223 1.65 -18.39 -1.49
CA ASP A 223 1.81 -17.02 -1.01
C ASP A 223 3.14 -16.90 -0.26
N TYR A 224 3.69 -15.69 -0.22
CA TYR A 224 4.99 -15.46 0.40
C TYR A 224 4.86 -15.27 1.92
N HIS A 225 5.67 -16.03 2.67
CA HIS A 225 5.97 -15.77 4.08
C HIS A 225 7.48 -15.74 4.28
N LEU A 226 8.02 -14.54 4.52
CA LEU A 226 9.45 -14.31 4.71
C LEU A 226 9.77 -14.28 6.22
N ARG A 227 10.29 -15.35 6.75
CA ARG A 227 10.65 -15.44 8.16
C ARG A 227 12.00 -14.75 8.43
N LYS A 228 12.02 -13.80 9.38
CA LYS A 228 13.27 -13.22 9.87
C LYS A 228 14.18 -14.32 10.48
N ALA A 229 15.44 -14.37 10.02
CA ALA A 229 16.43 -15.24 10.63
C ALA A 229 16.87 -14.66 11.99
N PRO A 230 17.31 -15.49 12.97
CA PRO A 230 17.94 -15.00 14.18
C PRO A 230 19.17 -14.14 13.83
N THR A 231 19.30 -13.00 14.47
CA THR A 231 20.55 -12.23 14.44
C THR A 231 21.64 -13.02 15.15
N ARG A 232 22.76 -13.23 14.47
CA ARG A 232 23.95 -13.90 15.03
C ARG A 232 24.72 -12.97 15.91
#